data_70fce7afcb34671ef76b8e81734e4329
#
_entry.id   70fce7afcb34671ef76b8e81734e4329
#
_cell.length_a   1.000
_cell.length_b   1.000
_cell.length_c   1.000
_cell.angle_alpha   90.00
_cell.angle_beta   90.00
_cell.angle_gamma   90.00
#
_symmetry.space_group_name_H-M   'P 1'
#
loop_
_entity.id
_entity.type
_entity.pdbx_description
1 polymer ?
#
loop_
_entity_poly.entity_id
_entity_poly.type
_entity_poly.pdbx_seq_one_letter_code
_entity_poly.pdbx_strand_id
1 'polypeptide(L)'
;MNLERIDLNLLVYLDVLLRERNVTRSASVLGITQPAMSNGLRRLRETFDDPLLVRSSEGMMPTERAQALQPLIRQVLATIEQAVEPNTEFDAASSDRVFRIMTSDYGEATLLPRLLERLR
;
A
#
# COMPACT_ATOMS: atom_id res chain seq x y z
N MET A 1 4.68 2.22 -20.83
CA MET A 1 4.18 2.93 -19.67
C MET A 1 5.27 3.78 -19.02
N ASN A 2 4.90 4.91 -18.51
CA ASN A 2 5.85 5.85 -17.92
C ASN A 2 5.69 5.91 -16.40
N LEU A 3 6.67 5.34 -15.69
CA LEU A 3 6.60 5.27 -14.23
C LEU A 3 6.50 6.62 -13.55
N GLU A 4 7.07 7.65 -14.15
CA GLU A 4 7.00 8.97 -13.52
C GLU A 4 5.59 9.51 -13.46
N ARG A 5 4.69 8.98 -14.24
CA ARG A 5 3.31 9.43 -14.23
C ARG A 5 2.44 8.70 -13.23
N ILE A 6 3.00 7.68 -12.60
CA ILE A 6 2.28 6.91 -11.62
C ILE A 6 2.62 7.41 -10.24
N ASP A 7 1.61 7.71 -9.45
CA ASP A 7 1.82 8.07 -8.06
C ASP A 7 2.01 6.77 -7.29
N LEU A 8 3.25 6.46 -6.97
CA LEU A 8 3.56 5.20 -6.31
C LEU A 8 2.96 5.10 -4.92
N ASN A 9 2.60 6.22 -4.31
CA ASN A 9 1.93 6.17 -3.02
C ASN A 9 0.57 5.51 -3.14
N LEU A 10 -0.03 5.57 -4.32
CA LEU A 10 -1.32 4.92 -4.52
C LEU A 10 -1.23 3.41 -4.39
N LEU A 11 -0.04 2.84 -4.59
CA LEU A 11 0.12 1.41 -4.43
C LEU A 11 -0.04 1.00 -2.98
N VAL A 12 0.36 1.87 -2.05
CA VAL A 12 0.14 1.63 -0.63
C VAL A 12 -1.35 1.64 -0.35
N TYR A 13 -2.07 2.60 -0.93
CA TYR A 13 -3.51 2.68 -0.78
C TYR A 13 -4.17 1.41 -1.32
N LEU A 14 -3.72 0.96 -2.49
CA LEU A 14 -4.31 -0.22 -3.12
C LEU A 14 -4.11 -1.46 -2.26
N ASP A 15 -2.92 -1.62 -1.71
CA ASP A 15 -2.62 -2.76 -0.85
C ASP A 15 -3.61 -2.83 0.32
N VAL A 16 -3.83 -1.70 0.98
CA VAL A 16 -4.74 -1.65 2.13
C VAL A 16 -6.18 -1.85 1.69
N LEU A 17 -6.57 -1.21 0.58
CA LEU A 17 -7.93 -1.34 0.07
C LEU A 17 -8.28 -2.79 -0.26
N LEU A 18 -7.37 -3.50 -0.88
CA LEU A 18 -7.63 -4.89 -1.25
C LEU A 18 -7.64 -5.81 -0.03
N ARG A 19 -6.90 -5.44 0.98
CA ARG A 19 -6.86 -6.23 2.21
C ARG A 19 -8.09 -5.99 3.07
N GLU A 20 -8.48 -4.71 3.22
CA GLU A 20 -9.59 -4.36 4.08
C GLU A 20 -10.95 -4.44 3.38
N ARG A 21 -10.97 -4.24 2.07
CA ARG A 21 -12.20 -4.25 1.28
C ARG A 21 -13.24 -3.28 1.82
N ASN A 22 -12.77 -2.16 2.32
CA ASN A 22 -13.63 -1.15 2.93
C ASN A 22 -12.90 0.17 2.92
N VAL A 23 -13.50 1.17 2.26
CA VAL A 23 -12.83 2.46 2.08
C VAL A 23 -12.61 3.17 3.42
N THR A 24 -13.63 3.19 4.26
CA THR A 24 -13.53 3.87 5.54
C THR A 24 -12.48 3.23 6.44
N ARG A 25 -12.50 1.91 6.51
CA ARG A 25 -11.53 1.18 7.34
C ARG A 25 -10.13 1.35 6.80
N SER A 26 -9.99 1.33 5.47
CA SER A 26 -8.68 1.52 4.86
C SER A 26 -8.12 2.90 5.18
N ALA A 27 -8.97 3.92 5.14
CA ALA A 27 -8.55 5.27 5.48
C ALA A 27 -8.05 5.30 6.93
N SER A 28 -8.79 4.63 7.81
CA SER A 28 -8.41 4.58 9.21
C SER A 28 -7.06 3.90 9.41
N VAL A 29 -6.85 2.79 8.71
CA VAL A 29 -5.57 2.06 8.80
C VAL A 29 -4.41 2.95 8.40
N LEU A 30 -4.58 3.76 7.38
CA LEU A 30 -3.50 4.61 6.89
C LEU A 30 -3.46 5.99 7.55
N GLY A 31 -4.41 6.28 8.43
CA GLY A 31 -4.42 7.56 9.11
C GLY A 31 -4.73 8.72 8.19
N ILE A 32 -5.54 8.49 7.17
CA ILE A 32 -5.96 9.56 6.26
C ILE A 32 -7.48 9.67 6.30
N THR A 33 -7.99 10.73 5.68
CA THR A 33 -9.44 10.93 5.69
C THR A 33 -10.10 10.01 4.69
N GLN A 34 -11.39 9.76 4.91
CA GLN A 34 -12.13 8.91 4.00
C GLN A 34 -12.24 9.52 2.60
N PRO A 35 -12.46 10.84 2.46
CA PRO A 35 -12.43 11.45 1.13
C PRO A 35 -11.09 11.28 0.42
N ALA A 36 -9.99 11.36 1.16
CA ALA A 36 -8.68 11.17 0.56
C ALA A 36 -8.53 9.75 0.03
N MET A 37 -8.99 8.77 0.81
CA MET A 37 -8.92 7.38 0.36
C MET A 37 -9.84 7.15 -0.84
N SER A 38 -11.04 7.73 -0.82
CA SER A 38 -11.95 7.60 -1.96
C SER A 38 -11.35 8.19 -3.23
N ASN A 39 -10.69 9.34 -3.09
CA ASN A 39 -10.03 9.95 -4.23
C ASN A 39 -8.87 9.07 -4.73
N GLY A 40 -8.15 8.47 -3.80
CA GLY A 40 -7.08 7.54 -4.16
C GLY A 40 -7.61 6.35 -4.94
N LEU A 41 -8.73 5.79 -4.50
CA LEU A 41 -9.35 4.67 -5.20
C LEU A 41 -9.78 5.09 -6.61
N ARG A 42 -10.35 6.30 -6.74
CA ARG A 42 -10.73 6.79 -8.05
C ARG A 42 -9.52 6.88 -8.98
N ARG A 43 -8.43 7.41 -8.48
CA ARG A 43 -7.21 7.52 -9.29
C ARG A 43 -6.63 6.15 -9.63
N LEU A 44 -6.72 5.21 -8.71
CA LEU A 44 -6.26 3.85 -8.97
C LEU A 44 -7.09 3.20 -10.07
N ARG A 45 -8.41 3.43 -10.04
CA ARG A 45 -9.28 2.91 -11.08
C ARG A 45 -8.89 3.44 -12.45
N GLU A 46 -8.46 4.69 -12.50
CA GLU A 46 -8.01 5.27 -13.75
C GLU A 46 -6.67 4.68 -14.18
N THR A 47 -5.76 4.54 -13.23
CA THR A 47 -4.44 4.01 -13.53
C THR A 47 -4.49 2.60 -14.09
N PHE A 48 -5.33 1.76 -13.51
CA PHE A 48 -5.42 0.36 -13.93
C PHE A 48 -6.54 0.10 -14.91
N ASP A 49 -7.35 1.13 -15.19
CA ASP A 49 -8.49 0.99 -16.07
C ASP A 49 -9.38 -0.18 -15.65
N ASP A 50 -9.69 -0.21 -14.36
CA ASP A 50 -10.45 -1.30 -13.76
C ASP A 50 -11.11 -0.79 -12.49
N PRO A 51 -12.31 -1.26 -12.15
CA PRO A 51 -12.97 -0.83 -10.91
C PRO A 51 -12.25 -1.23 -9.63
N LEU A 52 -11.48 -2.29 -9.67
CA LEU A 52 -10.68 -2.83 -8.56
C LEU A 52 -11.51 -3.33 -7.37
N LEU A 53 -12.41 -2.53 -6.86
CA LEU A 53 -13.34 -2.95 -5.82
C LEU A 53 -14.75 -2.61 -6.30
N VAL A 54 -15.64 -3.56 -6.21
CA VAL A 54 -17.04 -3.36 -6.63
C VAL A 54 -17.96 -3.76 -5.49
N ARG A 55 -19.09 -3.09 -5.41
CA ARG A 55 -20.06 -3.35 -4.38
C ARG A 55 -20.83 -4.63 -4.71
N SER A 56 -21.02 -5.46 -3.69
CA SER A 56 -21.79 -6.68 -3.86
C SER A 56 -22.68 -6.85 -2.62
N SER A 57 -23.45 -7.91 -2.60
CA SER A 57 -24.32 -8.19 -1.47
C SER A 57 -23.50 -8.48 -0.20
N GLU A 58 -22.25 -8.83 -0.37
CA GLU A 58 -21.36 -9.13 0.75
C GLU A 58 -20.38 -8.01 1.05
N GLY A 59 -20.65 -6.81 0.56
CA GLY A 59 -19.78 -5.68 0.74
C GLY A 59 -18.94 -5.43 -0.50
N MET A 60 -17.81 -4.76 -0.31
CA MET A 60 -16.93 -4.48 -1.44
C MET A 60 -16.08 -5.71 -1.73
N MET A 61 -16.03 -6.08 -2.99
CA MET A 61 -15.28 -7.25 -3.41
C MET A 61 -14.27 -6.87 -4.49
N PRO A 62 -13.08 -7.46 -4.47
CA PRO A 62 -12.09 -7.17 -5.49
C PRO A 62 -12.49 -7.79 -6.81
N THR A 63 -12.21 -7.06 -7.90
CA THR A 63 -12.41 -7.61 -9.23
C THR A 63 -11.39 -8.72 -9.47
N GLU A 64 -11.60 -9.46 -10.55
CA GLU A 64 -10.66 -10.50 -10.93
C GLU A 64 -9.28 -9.89 -11.16
N ARG A 65 -9.23 -8.75 -11.82
CA ARG A 65 -7.96 -8.07 -12.05
C ARG A 65 -7.30 -7.65 -10.73
N ALA A 66 -8.09 -7.12 -9.80
CA ALA A 66 -7.55 -6.72 -8.51
C ALA A 66 -6.98 -7.91 -7.76
N GLN A 67 -7.64 -9.06 -7.86
CA GLN A 67 -7.13 -10.26 -7.20
C GLN A 67 -5.78 -10.66 -7.79
N ALA A 68 -5.63 -10.54 -9.09
CA ALA A 68 -4.37 -10.87 -9.75
C ALA A 68 -3.29 -9.85 -9.39
N LEU A 69 -3.68 -8.60 -9.20
CA LEU A 69 -2.74 -7.54 -8.84
C LEU A 69 -2.24 -7.63 -7.41
N GLN A 70 -3.04 -8.17 -6.52
CA GLN A 70 -2.73 -8.13 -5.10
C GLN A 70 -1.35 -8.70 -4.75
N PRO A 71 -0.99 -9.90 -5.21
CA PRO A 71 0.35 -10.42 -4.88
C PRO A 71 1.46 -9.61 -5.53
N LEU A 72 1.21 -9.05 -6.72
CA LEU A 72 2.21 -8.22 -7.38
C LEU A 72 2.46 -6.93 -6.61
N ILE A 73 1.39 -6.30 -6.13
CA ILE A 73 1.52 -5.07 -5.36
C ILE A 73 2.26 -5.34 -4.07
N ARG A 74 1.95 -6.44 -3.40
CA ARG A 74 2.66 -6.80 -2.18
C ARG A 74 4.13 -7.00 -2.43
N GLN A 75 4.46 -7.65 -3.52
CA GLN A 75 5.85 -7.89 -3.87
C GLN A 75 6.59 -6.60 -4.15
N VAL A 76 5.94 -5.68 -4.88
CA VAL A 76 6.55 -4.39 -5.18
C VAL A 76 6.83 -3.63 -3.90
N LEU A 77 5.86 -3.56 -3.00
CA LEU A 77 6.03 -2.82 -1.75
C LEU A 77 7.10 -3.45 -0.87
N ALA A 78 7.14 -4.77 -0.81
CA ALA A 78 8.16 -5.47 -0.06
C ALA A 78 9.55 -5.20 -0.62
N THR A 79 9.64 -5.14 -1.93
CA THR A 79 10.92 -4.87 -2.59
C THR A 79 11.39 -3.45 -2.29
N ILE A 80 10.47 -2.50 -2.27
CA ILE A 80 10.82 -1.13 -1.93
C ILE A 80 11.33 -1.05 -0.49
N GLU A 81 10.64 -1.72 0.43
CA GLU A 81 11.07 -1.75 1.82
C GLU A 81 12.47 -2.33 1.94
N GLN A 82 12.71 -3.40 1.22
CA GLN A 82 14.01 -4.05 1.23
C GLN A 82 15.10 -3.14 0.68
N ALA A 83 14.79 -2.43 -0.39
CA ALA A 83 15.76 -1.54 -1.01
C ALA A 83 16.15 -0.38 -0.12
N VAL A 84 15.21 0.10 0.68
CA VAL A 84 15.45 1.26 1.53
C VAL A 84 16.04 0.87 2.88
N GLU A 85 15.85 -0.38 3.29
CA GLU A 85 16.35 -0.87 4.57
C GLU A 85 17.87 -0.89 4.58
N PRO A 86 18.51 -0.27 5.57
CA PRO A 86 19.97 -0.18 5.57
C PRO A 86 20.64 -1.44 6.13
N ASN A 87 21.80 -1.77 5.55
CA ASN A 87 22.69 -2.82 6.07
C ASN A 87 22.05 -4.16 6.36
N THR A 88 21.11 -4.54 5.52
CA THR A 88 20.39 -5.77 5.77
C THR A 88 21.27 -7.01 5.63
N GLU A 89 22.31 -6.91 4.82
CA GLU A 89 23.14 -8.09 4.59
C GLU A 89 24.18 -8.34 5.70
N PHE A 90 24.34 -7.42 6.61
CA PHE A 90 25.37 -7.58 7.64
C PHE A 90 24.88 -8.10 8.97
N ASP A 91 23.62 -7.93 9.25
CA ASP A 91 23.09 -8.28 10.56
C ASP A 91 21.60 -8.55 10.47
N ALA A 92 21.27 -9.81 10.47
CA ALA A 92 19.87 -10.22 10.35
C ALA A 92 19.01 -9.69 11.48
N ALA A 93 19.55 -9.65 12.71
CA ALA A 93 18.78 -9.16 13.84
C ALA A 93 18.54 -7.66 13.71
N SER A 94 19.53 -6.94 13.24
CA SER A 94 19.39 -5.52 13.04
C SER A 94 18.41 -5.22 11.91
N SER A 95 18.51 -5.98 10.84
CA SER A 95 17.60 -5.82 9.71
C SER A 95 16.16 -6.08 10.12
N ASP A 96 15.98 -7.12 10.90
CA ASP A 96 14.64 -7.48 11.35
C ASP A 96 14.05 -6.39 12.24
N ARG A 97 14.88 -5.80 13.09
CA ARG A 97 14.43 -4.73 13.96
C ARG A 97 14.00 -3.50 13.16
N VAL A 98 14.78 -3.16 12.14
CA VAL A 98 14.44 -2.03 11.29
C VAL A 98 13.14 -2.29 10.57
N PHE A 99 12.98 -3.49 10.06
CA PHE A 99 11.78 -3.86 9.35
C PHE A 99 10.54 -3.75 10.26
N ARG A 100 10.66 -4.18 11.50
CA ARG A 100 9.54 -4.10 12.43
C ARG A 100 9.18 -2.66 12.74
N ILE A 101 10.16 -1.79 12.85
CA ILE A 101 9.91 -0.38 13.09
C ILE A 101 9.14 0.20 11.91
N MET A 102 9.58 -0.10 10.71
CA MET A 102 8.91 0.38 9.52
C MET A 102 7.48 -0.12 9.44
N THR A 103 7.28 -1.39 9.74
CA THR A 103 5.95 -1.98 9.66
C THR A 103 5.01 -1.37 10.68
N SER A 104 5.51 -1.15 11.88
CA SER A 104 4.73 -0.55 12.94
C SER A 104 4.31 0.87 12.57
N ASP A 105 5.25 1.62 12.02
CA ASP A 105 4.98 2.99 11.65
C ASP A 105 4.15 3.09 10.39
N TYR A 106 4.22 2.08 9.56
CA TYR A 106 3.46 2.00 8.34
C TYR A 106 1.96 2.07 8.61
N GLY A 107 1.53 1.44 9.71
CA GLY A 107 0.14 1.48 10.07
C GLY A 107 -0.35 2.85 10.46
N GLU A 108 0.53 3.70 10.96
CA GLU A 108 0.16 5.06 11.29
C GLU A 108 0.60 6.03 10.25
N ALA A 109 1.49 5.61 9.42
CA ALA A 109 2.04 6.51 8.44
C ALA A 109 1.04 6.71 7.36
N THR A 110 1.08 7.81 6.79
CA THR A 110 0.24 8.05 5.70
C THR A 110 0.83 7.55 4.44
N LEU A 111 2.09 7.32 4.40
CA LEU A 111 2.67 7.02 3.13
C LEU A 111 4.06 6.52 3.23
N LEU A 112 4.61 6.18 2.07
CA LEU A 112 5.99 5.85 1.92
C LEU A 112 6.95 6.86 2.55
N PRO A 113 6.68 8.17 2.48
CA PRO A 113 7.58 9.10 3.14
C PRO A 113 7.80 8.76 4.61
N ARG A 114 6.75 8.33 5.25
CA ARG A 114 6.88 7.95 6.64
C ARG A 114 7.72 6.70 6.77
N LEU A 115 7.55 5.76 5.85
CA LEU A 115 8.38 4.58 5.83
C LEU A 115 9.85 4.96 5.69
N LEU A 116 10.11 5.88 4.78
CA LEU A 116 11.47 6.31 4.55
C LEU A 116 12.07 6.96 5.77
N GLU A 117 11.28 7.71 6.49
CA GLU A 117 11.73 8.35 7.71
C GLU A 117 12.14 7.34 8.78
N ARG A 118 11.49 6.20 8.79
CA ARG A 118 11.73 5.22 9.82
C ARG A 118 12.92 4.35 9.52
N LEU A 119 13.50 4.53 8.38
CA LEU A 119 14.67 3.77 8.00
C LEU A 119 15.90 4.37 8.63
N ARG A 120 16.37 3.80 9.66
CA ARG A 120 17.56 4.29 10.33
C ARG A 120 18.37 3.18 10.84
#